data_19af95148e5c8ed19c829b04569c0249
#
_entry.id   19af95148e5c8ed19c829b04569c0249
#
_cell.length_a   1.000
_cell.length_b   1.000
_cell.length_c   1.000
_cell.angle_alpha   90.00
_cell.angle_beta   90.00
_cell.angle_gamma   90.00
#
_symmetry.space_group_name_H-M   'P 1'
#
loop_
_entity.id
_entity.type
_entity.pdbx_description
1 polymer ?
#
loop_
_entity_poly.entity_id
_entity_poly.type
_entity_poly.pdbx_seq_one_letter_code
_entity_poly.pdbx_strand_id
1 'polypeptide(L)'
;VVSSLRGNDDEELGKESLNALMYEGHPYGFPVIGTEHGLSSVSVDDVQSFHAAHYTRGKAIIGVAGGYPDGFAERLDEEFFGTSGSQAAVGAQAVLPDPRTLNGFEILIVDKDAIATAISIGFPIDVTRADDDFYALMVANSYFGEHRTFNGLLMNKMRGQRGLNYGDYSYIENFIQDGGSRLPVPNIPRRQQFFSIWIRPVPHHNAHFALR
;
A
#
# COMPACT_ATOMS: atom_id res chain seq x y z
N VAL A 1 -6.04 17.03 1.22
CA VAL A 1 -5.38 15.74 1.55
C VAL A 1 -3.88 15.85 1.36
N VAL A 2 -3.36 16.16 0.15
CA VAL A 2 -1.89 16.25 -0.10
C VAL A 2 -1.21 17.26 0.83
N SER A 3 -1.80 18.44 1.01
CA SER A 3 -1.29 19.46 1.95
C SER A 3 -1.34 18.97 3.41
N SER A 4 -2.32 18.12 3.76
CA SER A 4 -2.47 17.56 5.10
C SER A 4 -1.35 16.59 5.45
N LEU A 5 -0.84 15.82 4.48
CA LEU A 5 0.30 14.91 4.69
C LEU A 5 1.53 15.67 5.21
N ARG A 6 1.82 16.82 4.63
CA ARG A 6 2.97 17.65 5.05
C ARG A 6 2.78 18.26 6.44
N GLY A 7 1.56 18.67 6.77
CA GLY A 7 1.27 19.43 7.97
C GLY A 7 0.89 18.62 9.20
N ASN A 8 0.04 17.60 9.02
CA ASN A 8 -0.70 17.02 10.15
C ASN A 8 -0.66 15.49 10.23
N ASP A 9 -0.02 14.80 9.27
CA ASP A 9 -0.02 13.33 9.24
C ASP A 9 1.40 12.79 9.06
N ASP A 10 2.14 12.76 10.16
CA ASP A 10 3.53 12.30 10.20
C ASP A 10 3.65 10.82 9.89
N GLU A 11 2.61 10.08 10.21
CA GLU A 11 2.52 8.64 10.05
C GLU A 11 2.39 8.26 8.56
N GLU A 12 1.47 8.87 7.84
CA GLU A 12 1.32 8.64 6.40
C GLU A 12 2.51 9.23 5.62
N LEU A 13 3.04 10.38 6.04
CA LEU A 13 4.24 10.95 5.44
C LEU A 13 5.44 10.01 5.56
N GLY A 14 5.60 9.35 6.70
CA GLY A 14 6.66 8.36 6.92
C GLY A 14 6.52 7.14 6.00
N LYS A 15 5.32 6.63 5.80
CA LYS A 15 5.03 5.49 4.90
C LYS A 15 5.28 5.86 3.43
N GLU A 16 4.78 7.01 2.99
CA GLU A 16 4.99 7.49 1.63
C GLU A 16 6.47 7.76 1.34
N SER A 17 7.19 8.33 2.31
CA SER A 17 8.64 8.55 2.20
C SER A 17 9.42 7.25 2.10
N LEU A 18 9.07 6.24 2.90
CA LEU A 18 9.65 4.90 2.82
C LEU A 18 9.38 4.27 1.45
N ASN A 19 8.14 4.34 0.98
CA ASN A 19 7.75 3.79 -0.32
C ASN A 19 8.51 4.46 -1.46
N ALA A 20 8.61 5.79 -1.44
CA ALA A 20 9.37 6.55 -2.44
C ALA A 20 10.87 6.19 -2.44
N LEU A 21 11.46 5.95 -1.27
CA LEU A 21 12.87 5.56 -1.14
C LEU A 21 13.11 4.14 -1.66
N MET A 22 12.27 3.18 -1.29
CA MET A 22 12.41 1.78 -1.72
C MET A 22 12.19 1.59 -3.22
N TYR A 23 11.25 2.35 -3.78
CA TYR A 23 10.82 2.26 -5.16
C TYR A 23 11.24 3.48 -6.00
N GLU A 24 12.41 4.06 -5.71
CA GLU A 24 12.96 5.15 -6.50
C GLU A 24 13.12 4.74 -7.97
N GLY A 25 12.52 5.52 -8.89
CA GLY A 25 12.49 5.21 -10.33
C GLY A 25 11.49 4.13 -10.75
N HIS A 26 10.77 3.55 -9.83
CA HIS A 26 9.76 2.51 -10.07
C HIS A 26 8.34 3.09 -9.98
N PRO A 27 7.34 2.58 -10.75
CA PRO A 27 5.96 3.07 -10.69
C PRO A 27 5.33 3.03 -9.29
N TYR A 28 5.72 2.07 -8.45
CA TYR A 28 5.19 1.97 -7.07
C TYR A 28 5.77 3.01 -6.10
N GLY A 29 6.78 3.77 -6.48
CA GLY A 29 7.33 4.87 -5.69
C GLY A 29 6.49 6.15 -5.73
N PHE A 30 5.49 6.23 -6.61
CA PHE A 30 4.61 7.39 -6.67
C PHE A 30 3.44 7.24 -5.69
N PRO A 31 3.08 8.29 -4.95
CA PRO A 31 1.93 8.26 -4.06
C PRO A 31 0.62 8.10 -4.85
N VAL A 32 -0.25 7.19 -4.37
CA VAL A 32 -1.54 6.91 -5.03
C VAL A 32 -2.43 8.15 -5.13
N ILE A 33 -2.35 9.04 -4.13
CA ILE A 33 -3.10 10.31 -4.12
C ILE A 33 -2.52 11.37 -5.05
N GLY A 34 -1.38 11.10 -5.70
CA GLY A 34 -0.68 12.04 -6.54
C GLY A 34 0.14 13.08 -5.78
N THR A 35 0.74 14.00 -6.52
CA THR A 35 1.48 15.16 -5.99
C THR A 35 0.73 16.45 -6.30
N GLU A 36 0.99 17.52 -5.55
CA GLU A 36 0.39 18.84 -5.82
C GLU A 36 0.67 19.30 -7.27
N HIS A 37 1.90 19.11 -7.71
CA HIS A 37 2.31 19.46 -9.08
C HIS A 37 1.57 18.61 -10.12
N GLY A 38 1.56 17.28 -9.95
CA GLY A 38 0.86 16.36 -10.85
C GLY A 38 -0.64 16.67 -10.93
N LEU A 39 -1.30 16.83 -9.79
CA LEU A 39 -2.74 17.13 -9.73
C LEU A 39 -3.10 18.48 -10.34
N SER A 40 -2.23 19.47 -10.21
CA SER A 40 -2.46 20.80 -10.83
C SER A 40 -2.27 20.81 -12.35
N SER A 41 -1.57 19.83 -12.91
CA SER A 41 -1.31 19.71 -14.35
C SER A 41 -2.31 18.83 -15.10
N VAL A 42 -3.09 17.99 -14.39
CA VAL A 42 -4.07 17.08 -15.00
C VAL A 42 -5.33 17.85 -15.41
N SER A 43 -5.71 17.72 -16.65
CA SER A 43 -6.97 18.26 -17.21
C SER A 43 -8.07 17.17 -17.26
N VAL A 44 -9.31 17.60 -17.50
CA VAL A 44 -10.44 16.69 -17.75
C VAL A 44 -10.20 15.86 -19.02
N ASP A 45 -9.59 16.46 -20.05
CA ASP A 45 -9.29 15.76 -21.30
C ASP A 45 -8.23 14.65 -21.09
N ASP A 46 -7.25 14.86 -20.20
CA ASP A 46 -6.29 13.83 -19.82
C ASP A 46 -6.98 12.65 -19.14
N VAL A 47 -7.91 12.92 -18.21
CA VAL A 47 -8.69 11.87 -17.54
C VAL A 47 -9.53 11.09 -18.54
N GLN A 48 -10.23 11.76 -19.45
CA GLN A 48 -11.03 11.14 -20.49
C GLN A 48 -10.18 10.28 -21.43
N SER A 49 -9.04 10.80 -21.86
CA SER A 49 -8.09 10.08 -22.72
C SER A 49 -7.52 8.83 -22.02
N PHE A 50 -7.14 8.96 -20.75
CA PHE A 50 -6.67 7.85 -19.94
C PHE A 50 -7.77 6.77 -19.78
N HIS A 51 -9.00 7.20 -19.45
CA HIS A 51 -10.13 6.28 -19.34
C HIS A 51 -10.37 5.52 -20.63
N ALA A 52 -10.45 6.21 -21.76
CA ALA A 52 -10.67 5.59 -23.06
C ALA A 52 -9.56 4.59 -23.44
N ALA A 53 -8.30 4.87 -23.08
CA ALA A 53 -7.16 4.02 -23.40
C ALA A 53 -7.02 2.79 -22.48
N HIS A 54 -7.45 2.91 -21.22
CA HIS A 54 -7.15 1.92 -20.18
C HIS A 54 -8.36 1.14 -19.64
N TYR A 55 -9.55 1.73 -19.66
CA TYR A 55 -10.79 1.09 -19.20
C TYR A 55 -11.52 0.42 -20.37
N THR A 56 -10.95 -0.66 -20.88
CA THR A 56 -11.48 -1.39 -22.03
C THR A 56 -11.88 -2.80 -21.64
N ARG A 57 -12.81 -3.41 -22.40
CA ARG A 57 -13.27 -4.80 -22.19
C ARG A 57 -12.11 -5.78 -22.06
N GLY A 58 -11.11 -5.69 -22.95
CA GLY A 58 -9.95 -6.59 -22.94
C GLY A 58 -9.03 -6.48 -21.71
N LYS A 59 -9.21 -5.44 -20.88
CA LYS A 59 -8.44 -5.21 -19.65
C LYS A 59 -9.27 -5.37 -18.38
N ALA A 60 -10.57 -5.65 -18.49
CA ALA A 60 -11.47 -5.77 -17.37
C ALA A 60 -11.57 -7.23 -16.90
N ILE A 61 -11.64 -7.42 -15.60
CA ILE A 61 -11.98 -8.69 -14.95
C ILE A 61 -13.16 -8.41 -14.03
N ILE A 62 -14.28 -9.11 -14.26
CA ILE A 62 -15.46 -9.02 -13.44
C ILE A 62 -15.55 -10.26 -12.56
N GLY A 63 -15.48 -10.09 -11.25
CA GLY A 63 -15.72 -11.16 -10.27
C GLY A 63 -17.17 -11.12 -9.80
N VAL A 64 -17.86 -12.25 -9.87
CA VAL A 64 -19.22 -12.40 -9.37
C VAL A 64 -19.25 -13.52 -8.34
N ALA A 65 -19.83 -13.24 -7.17
CA ALA A 65 -19.97 -14.21 -6.10
C ALA A 65 -21.39 -14.15 -5.52
N GLY A 66 -21.93 -15.33 -5.16
CA GLY A 66 -23.28 -15.48 -4.57
C GLY A 66 -24.22 -16.29 -5.43
N GLY A 67 -25.49 -16.34 -5.04
CA GLY A 67 -26.53 -17.04 -5.80
C GLY A 67 -27.09 -16.12 -6.89
N TYR A 68 -26.66 -16.29 -8.12
CA TYR A 68 -27.15 -15.52 -9.27
C TYR A 68 -27.77 -16.46 -10.32
N PRO A 69 -28.74 -15.97 -11.09
CA PRO A 69 -29.43 -16.79 -12.10
C PRO A 69 -28.54 -17.07 -13.31
N ASP A 70 -28.90 -18.08 -14.09
CA ASP A 70 -28.24 -18.41 -15.36
C ASP A 70 -28.28 -17.18 -16.30
N GLY A 71 -27.22 -17.00 -17.06
CA GLY A 71 -27.06 -15.87 -17.99
C GLY A 71 -26.79 -14.51 -17.31
N PHE A 72 -26.53 -14.47 -15.99
CA PHE A 72 -26.23 -13.22 -15.29
C PHE A 72 -24.87 -12.63 -15.69
N ALA A 73 -23.87 -13.48 -15.88
CA ALA A 73 -22.54 -13.04 -16.29
C ALA A 73 -22.56 -12.42 -17.69
N GLU A 74 -23.28 -13.04 -18.61
CA GLU A 74 -23.45 -12.55 -19.97
C GLU A 74 -24.17 -11.20 -20.00
N ARG A 75 -25.20 -11.03 -19.18
CA ARG A 75 -25.91 -9.74 -19.06
C ARG A 75 -25.02 -8.65 -18.48
N LEU A 76 -24.19 -8.97 -17.48
CA LEU A 76 -23.22 -8.01 -16.95
C LEU A 76 -22.22 -7.57 -18.01
N ASP A 77 -21.71 -8.51 -18.78
CA ASP A 77 -20.78 -8.21 -19.87
C ASP A 77 -21.41 -7.29 -20.92
N GLU A 78 -22.66 -7.56 -21.31
CA GLU A 78 -23.41 -6.69 -22.24
C GLU A 78 -23.70 -5.31 -21.64
N GLU A 79 -24.09 -5.23 -20.37
CA GLU A 79 -24.47 -3.99 -19.72
C GLU A 79 -23.25 -3.07 -19.51
N PHE A 80 -22.10 -3.66 -19.10
CA PHE A 80 -20.87 -2.87 -18.85
C PHE A 80 -20.13 -2.47 -20.13
N PHE A 81 -20.10 -3.35 -21.12
CA PHE A 81 -19.26 -3.15 -22.31
C PHE A 81 -20.07 -3.01 -23.61
N GLY A 82 -21.38 -3.24 -23.58
CA GLY A 82 -22.25 -3.20 -24.74
C GLY A 82 -22.01 -4.34 -25.74
N THR A 83 -22.89 -4.46 -26.70
CA THR A 83 -22.79 -5.48 -27.78
C THR A 83 -21.68 -5.17 -28.80
N SER A 84 -21.21 -3.92 -28.84
CA SER A 84 -20.20 -3.43 -29.79
C SER A 84 -18.85 -3.10 -29.10
N GLY A 85 -18.57 -3.68 -27.95
CA GLY A 85 -17.34 -3.40 -27.22
C GLY A 85 -16.12 -3.68 -28.11
N SER A 86 -15.35 -2.64 -28.37
CA SER A 86 -14.04 -2.79 -28.99
C SER A 86 -13.25 -3.85 -28.22
N GLN A 87 -12.98 -4.97 -28.84
CA GLN A 87 -11.97 -5.92 -28.37
C GLN A 87 -10.59 -5.26 -28.55
N ALA A 88 -10.31 -4.24 -27.74
CA ALA A 88 -8.94 -3.81 -27.62
C ALA A 88 -8.16 -5.03 -27.15
N ALA A 89 -7.20 -5.44 -27.94
CA ALA A 89 -6.31 -6.55 -27.62
C ALA A 89 -5.81 -6.35 -26.18
N VAL A 90 -5.79 -7.41 -25.39
CA VAL A 90 -5.14 -7.40 -24.07
C VAL A 90 -3.74 -6.86 -24.31
N GLY A 91 -3.53 -5.58 -23.96
CA GLY A 91 -2.24 -4.94 -24.13
C GLY A 91 -1.20 -5.74 -23.36
N ALA A 92 0.01 -5.84 -23.89
CA ALA A 92 1.10 -6.48 -23.19
C ALA A 92 1.18 -5.91 -21.77
N GLN A 93 1.23 -6.81 -20.79
CA GLN A 93 1.35 -6.40 -19.40
C GLN A 93 2.65 -5.58 -19.24
N ALA A 94 2.55 -4.41 -18.64
CA ALA A 94 3.72 -3.58 -18.42
C ALA A 94 4.80 -4.36 -17.66
N VAL A 95 6.02 -4.34 -18.18
CA VAL A 95 7.19 -4.87 -17.49
C VAL A 95 7.51 -3.85 -16.38
N LEU A 96 7.48 -4.30 -15.14
CA LEU A 96 7.92 -3.49 -14.02
C LEU A 96 9.45 -3.60 -13.90
N PRO A 97 10.17 -2.52 -13.66
CA PRO A 97 11.58 -2.60 -13.31
C PRO A 97 11.72 -3.31 -11.95
N ASP A 98 12.89 -3.83 -11.66
CA ASP A 98 13.18 -4.33 -10.32
C ASP A 98 13.22 -3.18 -9.31
N PRO A 99 12.84 -3.42 -8.04
CA PRO A 99 13.04 -2.45 -6.99
C PRO A 99 14.52 -2.11 -6.83
N ARG A 100 14.79 -0.93 -6.32
CA ARG A 100 16.16 -0.50 -6.03
C ARG A 100 16.87 -1.48 -5.08
N THR A 101 18.08 -1.86 -5.40
CA THR A 101 18.93 -2.65 -4.50
C THR A 101 19.37 -1.78 -3.33
N LEU A 102 19.08 -2.20 -2.10
CA LEU A 102 19.53 -1.54 -0.89
C LEU A 102 20.96 -1.99 -0.55
N ASN A 103 21.86 -1.04 -0.34
CA ASN A 103 23.25 -1.29 0.03
C ASN A 103 23.45 -1.04 1.54
N GLY A 104 22.92 -1.95 2.37
CA GLY A 104 22.97 -1.81 3.82
C GLY A 104 21.81 -0.99 4.39
N PHE A 105 22.04 -0.32 5.52
CA PHE A 105 21.04 0.54 6.15
C PHE A 105 21.05 1.93 5.54
N GLU A 106 19.90 2.37 5.09
CA GLU A 106 19.68 3.72 4.61
C GLU A 106 18.67 4.41 5.51
N ILE A 107 18.88 5.67 5.85
CA ILE A 107 18.03 6.44 6.73
C ILE A 107 17.65 7.74 6.01
N LEU A 108 16.34 7.94 5.79
CA LEU A 108 15.77 9.19 5.34
C LEU A 108 15.16 9.91 6.52
N ILE A 109 15.61 11.12 6.81
CA ILE A 109 15.07 11.98 7.84
C ILE A 109 14.29 13.11 7.18
N VAL A 110 12.98 13.16 7.45
CA VAL A 110 12.12 14.28 7.05
C VAL A 110 11.99 15.21 8.25
N ASP A 111 12.75 16.30 8.22
CA ASP A 111 12.72 17.30 9.28
C ASP A 111 11.53 18.24 9.09
N LYS A 112 10.70 18.36 10.11
CA LYS A 112 9.54 19.26 10.16
C LYS A 112 9.22 19.67 11.58
N ASP A 113 8.47 20.76 11.74
CA ASP A 113 7.96 21.19 13.03
C ASP A 113 6.84 20.24 13.50
N ALA A 114 7.21 19.27 14.32
CA ALA A 114 6.33 18.24 14.86
C ALA A 114 6.68 17.94 16.33
N ILE A 115 5.71 17.48 17.09
CA ILE A 115 5.88 17.14 18.53
C ILE A 115 6.30 15.69 18.75
N ALA A 116 6.25 14.87 17.71
CA ALA A 116 6.51 13.44 17.76
C ALA A 116 7.21 12.96 16.48
N THR A 117 7.84 11.80 16.57
CA THR A 117 8.52 11.13 15.45
C THR A 117 7.76 9.88 15.06
N ALA A 118 7.29 9.80 13.83
CA ALA A 118 6.83 8.56 13.22
C ALA A 118 8.02 7.85 12.56
N ILE A 119 8.03 6.53 12.63
CA ILE A 119 9.13 5.73 12.07
C ILE A 119 8.53 4.66 11.16
N SER A 120 8.99 4.62 9.91
CA SER A 120 8.66 3.56 8.96
C SER A 120 9.94 2.85 8.53
N ILE A 121 9.93 1.51 8.61
CA ILE A 121 11.08 0.66 8.27
C ILE A 121 10.61 -0.34 7.23
N GLY A 122 11.42 -0.64 6.23
CA GLY A 122 11.03 -1.66 5.25
C GLY A 122 12.10 -1.94 4.21
N PHE A 123 11.84 -2.98 3.44
CA PHE A 123 12.68 -3.41 2.32
C PHE A 123 11.84 -4.22 1.32
N PRO A 124 12.18 -4.19 0.02
CA PRO A 124 11.52 -5.03 -0.98
C PRO A 124 11.70 -6.52 -0.67
N ILE A 125 10.69 -7.32 -0.98
CA ILE A 125 10.72 -8.79 -0.87
C ILE A 125 10.23 -9.42 -2.16
N ASP A 126 10.79 -10.57 -2.51
CA ASP A 126 10.43 -11.38 -3.67
C ASP A 126 9.37 -12.44 -3.33
N VAL A 127 8.41 -12.10 -2.48
CA VAL A 127 7.35 -13.02 -2.08
C VAL A 127 6.00 -12.37 -2.39
N THR A 128 5.21 -13.08 -3.18
CA THR A 128 3.85 -12.69 -3.55
C THR A 128 2.86 -13.77 -3.13
N ARG A 129 1.57 -13.51 -3.26
CA ARG A 129 0.52 -14.52 -2.95
C ARG A 129 0.57 -15.79 -3.81
N ALA A 130 1.37 -15.78 -4.89
CA ALA A 130 1.59 -16.95 -5.74
C ALA A 130 2.66 -17.91 -5.18
N ASP A 131 3.41 -17.47 -4.17
CA ASP A 131 4.52 -18.21 -3.60
C ASP A 131 4.08 -18.94 -2.32
N ASP A 132 4.56 -20.16 -2.09
CA ASP A 132 4.26 -20.94 -0.90
C ASP A 132 4.74 -20.25 0.38
N ASP A 133 5.86 -19.53 0.31
CA ASP A 133 6.44 -18.78 1.43
C ASP A 133 5.54 -17.63 1.91
N PHE A 134 4.61 -17.16 1.08
CA PHE A 134 3.66 -16.13 1.47
C PHE A 134 2.82 -16.54 2.69
N TYR A 135 2.34 -17.77 2.70
CA TYR A 135 1.50 -18.27 3.81
C TYR A 135 2.31 -18.47 5.08
N ALA A 136 3.56 -18.90 4.97
CA ALA A 136 4.48 -18.97 6.09
C ALA A 136 4.76 -17.57 6.68
N LEU A 137 4.97 -16.57 5.81
CA LEU A 137 5.14 -15.17 6.22
C LEU A 137 3.86 -14.60 6.87
N MET A 138 2.67 -14.95 6.39
CA MET A 138 1.41 -14.55 7.03
C MET A 138 1.35 -15.02 8.48
N VAL A 139 1.67 -16.30 8.73
CA VAL A 139 1.67 -16.86 10.09
C VAL A 139 2.72 -16.17 10.95
N ALA A 140 3.92 -15.97 10.43
CA ALA A 140 4.99 -15.25 11.13
C ALA A 140 4.60 -13.79 11.44
N ASN A 141 3.99 -13.10 10.48
CA ASN A 141 3.54 -11.72 10.64
C ASN A 141 2.40 -11.60 11.65
N SER A 142 1.51 -12.57 11.73
CA SER A 142 0.43 -12.61 12.72
C SER A 142 0.98 -12.63 14.15
N TYR A 143 2.07 -13.34 14.38
CA TYR A 143 2.78 -13.31 15.66
C TYR A 143 3.60 -12.02 15.85
N PHE A 144 4.27 -11.54 14.79
CA PHE A 144 5.21 -10.44 14.89
C PHE A 144 4.51 -9.09 15.11
N GLY A 145 3.55 -8.72 14.27
CA GLY A 145 2.92 -7.40 14.37
C GLY A 145 1.78 -7.14 13.40
N GLU A 146 0.99 -8.15 13.06
CA GLU A 146 -0.17 -7.98 12.18
C GLU A 146 -1.09 -6.84 12.65
N HIS A 147 -1.64 -6.10 11.71
CA HIS A 147 -2.49 -4.95 11.97
C HIS A 147 -3.63 -5.28 12.95
N ARG A 148 -3.73 -4.48 14.02
CA ARG A 148 -4.75 -4.61 15.09
C ARG A 148 -4.71 -5.93 15.88
N THR A 149 -3.64 -6.69 15.77
CA THR A 149 -3.44 -7.89 16.61
C THR A 149 -2.74 -7.48 17.90
N PHE A 150 -3.53 -7.37 18.99
CA PHE A 150 -3.04 -6.89 20.29
C PHE A 150 -2.05 -7.83 20.98
N ASN A 151 -2.00 -9.08 20.59
CA ASN A 151 -1.09 -10.09 21.15
C ASN A 151 0.22 -10.24 20.37
N GLY A 152 0.42 -9.45 19.32
CA GLY A 152 1.64 -9.45 18.52
C GLY A 152 2.86 -8.98 19.32
N LEU A 153 4.04 -9.43 18.91
CA LEU A 153 5.32 -9.11 19.56
C LEU A 153 5.59 -7.60 19.61
N LEU A 154 5.37 -6.89 18.50
CA LEU A 154 5.56 -5.42 18.42
C LEU A 154 4.65 -4.70 19.41
N MET A 155 3.36 -5.00 19.38
CA MET A 155 2.39 -4.39 20.29
C MET A 155 2.74 -4.64 21.76
N ASN A 156 3.16 -5.88 22.08
CA ASN A 156 3.52 -6.26 23.43
C ASN A 156 4.77 -5.53 23.91
N LYS A 157 5.80 -5.43 23.07
CA LYS A 157 7.06 -4.75 23.43
C LYS A 157 6.91 -3.24 23.50
N MET A 158 6.25 -2.63 22.50
CA MET A 158 6.19 -1.18 22.38
C MET A 158 5.14 -0.57 23.32
N ARG A 159 3.93 -1.10 23.28
CA ARG A 159 2.84 -0.63 24.14
C ARG A 159 2.84 -1.30 25.52
N GLY A 160 2.86 -2.64 25.55
CA GLY A 160 2.65 -3.39 26.79
C GLY A 160 3.78 -3.20 27.80
N GLN A 161 5.03 -3.32 27.38
CA GLN A 161 6.20 -3.26 28.24
C GLN A 161 6.79 -1.85 28.38
N ARG A 162 6.72 -1.04 27.33
CA ARG A 162 7.41 0.26 27.27
C ARG A 162 6.49 1.47 27.33
N GLY A 163 5.18 1.29 27.06
CA GLY A 163 4.20 2.37 27.09
C GLY A 163 4.44 3.49 26.07
N LEU A 164 5.09 3.20 24.94
CA LEU A 164 5.56 4.23 24.02
C LEU A 164 4.45 4.83 23.16
N ASN A 165 3.58 3.98 22.63
CA ASN A 165 2.47 4.40 21.76
C ASN A 165 1.32 3.39 21.78
N TYR A 166 0.31 3.58 20.93
CA TYR A 166 -0.89 2.74 20.95
C TYR A 166 -0.90 1.63 19.90
N GLY A 167 0.06 1.55 19.01
CA GLY A 167 0.06 0.51 17.99
C GLY A 167 1.27 0.57 17.09
N ASP A 168 1.89 -0.58 16.91
CA ASP A 168 2.99 -0.79 16.00
C ASP A 168 2.73 -2.06 15.23
N TYR A 169 2.86 -1.98 13.92
CA TYR A 169 2.39 -3.02 13.04
C TYR A 169 3.44 -3.39 12.00
N SER A 170 3.33 -4.60 11.48
CA SER A 170 4.13 -5.07 10.35
C SER A 170 3.27 -5.59 9.22
N TYR A 171 3.77 -5.46 8.02
CA TYR A 171 3.08 -5.85 6.80
C TYR A 171 4.03 -6.58 5.86
N ILE A 172 3.52 -7.61 5.21
CA ILE A 172 4.23 -8.39 4.19
C ILE A 172 3.75 -8.06 2.77
N GLU A 173 2.85 -7.12 2.67
CA GLU A 173 2.29 -6.60 1.43
C GLU A 173 1.98 -5.11 1.58
N ASN A 174 1.71 -4.45 0.45
CA ASN A 174 1.22 -3.08 0.48
C ASN A 174 -0.09 -2.98 1.26
N PHE A 175 -0.09 -2.20 2.31
CA PHE A 175 -1.26 -1.98 3.16
C PHE A 175 -1.87 -0.61 2.87
N ILE A 176 -3.19 -0.60 2.65
CA ILE A 176 -3.96 0.64 2.57
C ILE A 176 -4.95 0.63 3.73
N GLN A 177 -4.84 1.64 4.58
CA GLN A 177 -5.80 1.82 5.65
C GLN A 177 -7.11 2.34 5.07
N ASP A 178 -8.15 1.49 5.09
CA ASP A 178 -9.52 1.91 4.81
C ASP A 178 -10.19 2.25 6.15
N GLY A 179 -10.51 3.52 6.34
CA GLY A 179 -10.95 4.08 7.61
C GLY A 179 -12.23 3.50 8.22
N GLY A 180 -12.95 2.62 7.52
CA GLY A 180 -14.23 2.05 7.97
C GLY A 180 -14.18 0.58 8.39
N SER A 181 -13.15 -0.17 8.03
CA SER A 181 -13.12 -1.60 8.25
C SER A 181 -12.81 -1.97 9.71
N ARG A 182 -13.64 -2.81 10.31
CA ARG A 182 -13.42 -3.42 11.62
C ARG A 182 -12.57 -4.69 11.55
N LEU A 183 -12.44 -5.26 10.38
CA LEU A 183 -11.59 -6.42 10.10
C LEU A 183 -10.24 -5.93 9.59
N PRO A 184 -9.16 -6.73 9.73
CA PRO A 184 -7.92 -6.44 9.04
C PRO A 184 -8.25 -6.24 7.56
N VAL A 185 -7.96 -5.04 7.05
CA VAL A 185 -8.13 -4.80 5.62
C VAL A 185 -7.16 -5.72 4.90
N PRO A 186 -7.62 -6.54 3.95
CA PRO A 186 -6.71 -7.35 3.16
C PRO A 186 -5.65 -6.44 2.55
N ASN A 187 -4.41 -6.79 2.74
CA ASN A 187 -3.32 -6.12 2.03
C ASN A 187 -3.57 -6.20 0.52
N ILE A 188 -3.02 -5.25 -0.21
CA ILE A 188 -3.19 -5.20 -1.66
C ILE A 188 -2.12 -6.05 -2.32
N PRO A 189 -2.49 -7.11 -3.04
CA PRO A 189 -1.54 -7.90 -3.80
C PRO A 189 -0.93 -7.04 -4.92
N ARG A 190 0.39 -7.00 -4.96
CA ARG A 190 1.18 -6.36 -6.02
C ARG A 190 2.07 -7.40 -6.67
N ARG A 191 2.58 -7.10 -7.84
CA ARG A 191 3.55 -7.97 -8.55
C ARG A 191 4.94 -7.94 -7.92
N GLN A 192 5.21 -6.91 -7.15
CA GLN A 192 6.40 -6.74 -6.32
C GLN A 192 5.95 -6.23 -4.97
N GLN A 193 6.44 -6.83 -3.93
CA GLN A 193 6.02 -6.55 -2.57
C GLN A 193 7.18 -6.04 -1.71
N PHE A 194 6.85 -5.60 -0.51
CA PHE A 194 7.82 -5.18 0.47
C PHE A 194 7.36 -5.59 1.88
N PHE A 195 8.31 -5.87 2.72
CA PHE A 195 8.07 -5.96 4.15
C PHE A 195 8.19 -4.58 4.77
N SER A 196 7.28 -4.23 5.66
CA SER A 196 7.37 -2.98 6.40
C SER A 196 6.97 -3.13 7.85
N ILE A 197 7.58 -2.29 8.68
CA ILE A 197 7.19 -2.04 10.06
C ILE A 197 6.79 -0.59 10.17
N TRP A 198 5.71 -0.37 10.84
CA TRP A 198 5.14 0.93 11.08
C TRP A 198 5.06 1.19 12.59
N ILE A 199 5.88 2.12 13.09
CA ILE A 199 5.90 2.58 14.47
C ILE A 199 5.16 3.92 14.51
N ARG A 200 4.03 3.93 15.18
CA ARG A 200 3.21 5.13 15.35
C ARG A 200 3.98 6.23 16.09
N PRO A 201 3.59 7.50 15.92
CA PRO A 201 4.32 8.61 16.50
C PRO A 201 4.61 8.43 17.99
N VAL A 202 5.88 8.59 18.34
CA VAL A 202 6.39 8.62 19.71
C VAL A 202 7.00 9.99 19.99
N PRO A 203 7.00 10.48 21.24
CA PRO A 203 7.70 11.71 21.58
C PRO A 203 9.16 11.67 21.10
N HIS A 204 9.71 12.75 20.57
CA HIS A 204 11.05 12.80 19.97
C HIS A 204 12.14 12.19 20.85
N HIS A 205 12.11 12.44 22.16
CA HIS A 205 13.09 11.89 23.10
C HIS A 205 13.02 10.37 23.26
N ASN A 206 11.92 9.74 22.84
CA ASN A 206 11.71 8.31 22.86
C ASN A 206 12.01 7.63 21.52
N ALA A 207 12.25 8.38 20.44
CA ALA A 207 12.43 7.81 19.10
C ALA A 207 13.60 6.82 19.05
N HIS A 208 14.74 7.16 19.64
CA HIS A 208 15.89 6.27 19.74
C HIS A 208 15.63 5.00 20.58
N PHE A 209 14.85 5.14 21.65
CA PHE A 209 14.46 4.00 22.49
C PHE A 209 13.46 3.07 21.77
N ALA A 210 12.62 3.62 20.90
CA ALA A 210 11.70 2.84 20.09
C ALA A 210 12.42 1.91 19.09
N LEU A 211 13.64 2.29 18.63
CA LEU A 211 14.43 1.50 17.70
C LEU A 211 15.29 0.40 18.34
N ARG A 212 15.33 0.32 19.67
CA ARG A 212 16.07 -0.69 20.46
C ARG A 212 15.16 -1.86 20.87
#